data_8cab102a362b507d7fa78571138c4601
#
_entry.id   8cab102a362b507d7fa78571138c4601
#
_cell.length_a   1.000
_cell.length_b   1.000
_cell.length_c   1.000
_cell.angle_alpha   90.00
_cell.angle_beta   90.00
_cell.angle_gamma   90.00
#
_symmetry.space_group_name_H-M   'P 1'
#
loop_
_entity.id
_entity.type
_entity.pdbx_description
1 polymer ?
#
loop_
_entity_poly.entity_id
_entity_poly.type
_entity_poly.pdbx_seq_one_letter_code
_entity_poly.pdbx_strand_id
1 'polypeptide(L)'
;MAMYGAQGVRTVLVCCTGGEEGDVANPALKEPGQPFHGLEGEAEKQLLAQLRPAELEQAAKVISFHHVEMLGYRDSGMLDSPANSHPDCFHMADLDEAVGRLVRIIRRERPHVLVTYNDDQRGYPHPDHVKVHDISIVAFDRAADDEWYPEAGEPWQPLKMYYSAWSRMRLTAIHEALLRLRGSSPFDDSWFERPDLDSRITTRLQIGDYLYARSGALRAHRTQ
;
A
#
# COMPACT_ATOMS: atom_id res chain seq x y z
N MET A 1 -9.87 4.62 -6.37
CA MET A 1 -9.53 3.98 -7.66
C MET A 1 -10.75 3.40 -8.37
N ALA A 2 -11.64 2.62 -7.69
CA ALA A 2 -12.85 2.07 -8.33
C ALA A 2 -13.70 3.13 -9.07
N MET A 3 -13.89 4.30 -8.47
CA MET A 3 -14.58 5.42 -9.12
C MET A 3 -13.90 5.86 -10.42
N TYR A 4 -12.60 6.01 -10.42
CA TYR A 4 -11.85 6.41 -11.61
C TYR A 4 -11.86 5.34 -12.69
N GLY A 5 -11.72 4.06 -12.30
CA GLY A 5 -11.86 2.94 -13.25
C GLY A 5 -13.23 2.92 -13.93
N ALA A 6 -14.31 3.14 -13.16
CA ALA A 6 -15.66 3.24 -13.71
C ALA A 6 -15.86 4.44 -14.67
N GLN A 7 -15.04 5.46 -14.55
CA GLN A 7 -15.01 6.62 -15.45
C GLN A 7 -14.07 6.44 -16.66
N GLY A 8 -13.49 5.26 -16.85
CA GLY A 8 -12.59 4.97 -17.95
C GLY A 8 -11.16 5.50 -17.75
N VAL A 9 -10.80 5.94 -16.53
CA VAL A 9 -9.42 6.36 -16.23
C VAL A 9 -8.55 5.14 -16.04
N ARG A 10 -7.43 5.07 -16.76
CA ARG A 10 -6.42 4.02 -16.54
C ARG A 10 -5.77 4.19 -15.18
N THR A 11 -5.84 3.16 -14.37
CA THR A 11 -5.26 3.11 -13.02
C THR A 11 -4.26 1.97 -12.92
N VAL A 12 -3.08 2.25 -12.39
CA VAL A 12 -2.01 1.27 -12.16
C VAL A 12 -1.69 1.24 -10.66
N LEU A 13 -1.59 0.05 -10.10
CA LEU A 13 -1.13 -0.15 -8.74
C LEU A 13 0.33 -0.58 -8.77
N VAL A 14 1.19 0.17 -8.07
CA VAL A 14 2.58 -0.23 -7.83
C VAL A 14 2.69 -0.73 -6.40
N CYS A 15 3.06 -2.00 -6.23
CA CYS A 15 3.29 -2.63 -4.95
C CYS A 15 4.78 -2.94 -4.80
N CYS A 16 5.40 -2.52 -3.70
CA CYS A 16 6.84 -2.63 -3.56
C CYS A 16 7.27 -4.00 -3.07
N THR A 17 6.45 -4.67 -2.25
CA THR A 17 6.79 -5.91 -1.53
C THR A 17 5.70 -6.96 -1.65
N GLY A 18 6.04 -8.21 -1.37
CA GLY A 18 5.11 -9.35 -1.43
C GLY A 18 4.23 -9.52 -0.19
N GLY A 19 4.53 -8.83 0.91
CA GLY A 19 3.77 -8.92 2.16
C GLY A 19 4.02 -10.20 2.95
N GLU A 20 5.14 -10.87 2.76
CA GLU A 20 5.50 -12.14 3.37
C GLU A 20 5.78 -12.07 4.86
N GLU A 21 6.12 -10.88 5.39
CA GLU A 21 6.34 -10.67 6.83
C GLU A 21 5.05 -10.40 7.62
N GLY A 22 3.90 -10.38 6.96
CA GLY A 22 2.63 -10.20 7.64
C GLY A 22 2.10 -11.50 8.26
N ASP A 23 1.08 -11.37 9.11
CA ASP A 23 0.43 -12.49 9.78
C ASP A 23 -0.69 -13.12 8.94
N VAL A 24 -0.98 -14.39 9.22
CA VAL A 24 -2.23 -15.05 8.79
C VAL A 24 -3.31 -14.67 9.78
N ALA A 25 -4.03 -13.57 9.50
CA ALA A 25 -5.06 -13.05 10.40
C ALA A 25 -6.38 -13.82 10.37
N ASN A 26 -6.61 -14.63 9.33
CA ASN A 26 -7.78 -15.50 9.21
C ASN A 26 -7.55 -16.84 9.92
N PRO A 27 -8.10 -17.08 11.12
CA PRO A 27 -7.85 -18.30 11.88
C PRO A 27 -8.37 -19.56 11.20
N ALA A 28 -9.39 -19.45 10.35
CA ALA A 28 -9.93 -20.59 9.62
C ALA A 28 -8.89 -21.26 8.70
N LEU A 29 -7.89 -20.51 8.23
CA LEU A 29 -6.83 -21.07 7.38
C LEU A 29 -5.80 -21.91 8.17
N LYS A 30 -5.83 -21.87 9.50
CA LYS A 30 -4.97 -22.66 10.41
C LYS A 30 -5.68 -23.91 10.96
N GLU A 31 -6.95 -24.14 10.63
CA GLU A 31 -7.70 -25.32 11.06
C GLU A 31 -7.20 -26.60 10.36
N PRO A 32 -7.48 -27.80 10.90
CA PRO A 32 -7.11 -29.06 10.28
C PRO A 32 -7.58 -29.18 8.82
N GLY A 33 -6.66 -29.52 7.93
CA GLY A 33 -6.92 -29.64 6.49
C GLY A 33 -6.85 -28.32 5.70
N GLN A 34 -6.55 -27.21 6.36
CA GLN A 34 -6.36 -25.90 5.71
C GLN A 34 -4.87 -25.63 5.41
N PRO A 35 -4.57 -24.71 4.48
CA PRO A 35 -3.20 -24.50 3.98
C PRO A 35 -2.15 -24.16 5.03
N PHE A 36 -2.53 -23.46 6.10
CA PHE A 36 -1.61 -23.03 7.15
C PHE A 36 -1.65 -23.91 8.41
N HIS A 37 -2.36 -25.07 8.35
CA HIS A 37 -2.43 -25.95 9.50
C HIS A 37 -1.04 -26.47 9.91
N GLY A 38 -0.64 -26.19 11.13
CA GLY A 38 0.66 -26.60 11.68
C GLY A 38 1.88 -25.89 11.10
N LEU A 39 1.68 -24.84 10.31
CA LEU A 39 2.79 -23.99 9.83
C LEU A 39 3.05 -22.87 10.81
N GLU A 40 4.33 -22.59 11.03
CA GLU A 40 4.83 -21.50 11.86
C GLU A 40 6.14 -20.94 11.27
N GLY A 41 6.47 -19.69 11.64
CA GLY A 41 7.74 -19.06 11.32
C GLY A 41 7.99 -18.99 9.80
N GLU A 42 9.16 -19.44 9.37
CA GLU A 42 9.58 -19.31 7.96
C GLU A 42 8.68 -20.10 6.99
N ALA A 43 8.15 -21.25 7.39
CA ALA A 43 7.24 -22.02 6.54
C ALA A 43 5.91 -21.28 6.28
N GLU A 44 5.39 -20.58 7.29
CA GLU A 44 4.21 -19.73 7.15
C GLU A 44 4.48 -18.56 6.18
N LYS A 45 5.63 -17.88 6.33
CA LYS A 45 6.05 -16.77 5.46
C LYS A 45 6.22 -17.19 4.00
N GLN A 46 6.85 -18.34 3.77
CA GLN A 46 7.02 -18.88 2.42
C GLN A 46 5.68 -19.16 1.74
N LEU A 47 4.70 -19.69 2.47
CA LEU A 47 3.37 -19.91 1.92
C LEU A 47 2.64 -18.57 1.69
N LEU A 48 2.78 -17.59 2.58
CA LEU A 48 2.25 -16.24 2.38
C LEU A 48 2.82 -15.60 1.12
N ALA A 49 4.13 -15.69 0.90
CA ALA A 49 4.79 -15.18 -0.31
C ALA A 49 4.24 -15.81 -1.60
N GLN A 50 3.78 -17.05 -1.55
CA GLN A 50 3.16 -17.73 -2.70
C GLN A 50 1.70 -17.31 -2.93
N LEU A 51 0.94 -17.08 -1.86
CA LEU A 51 -0.51 -16.83 -1.96
C LEU A 51 -0.85 -15.35 -2.16
N ARG A 52 -0.15 -14.45 -1.49
CA ARG A 52 -0.45 -13.00 -1.48
C ARG A 52 -0.42 -12.32 -2.84
N PRO A 53 0.44 -12.66 -3.79
CA PRO A 53 0.39 -12.09 -5.14
C PRO A 53 -0.94 -12.35 -5.84
N ALA A 54 -1.49 -13.55 -5.72
CA ALA A 54 -2.79 -13.88 -6.31
C ALA A 54 -3.95 -13.18 -5.59
N GLU A 55 -3.87 -13.01 -4.27
CA GLU A 55 -4.84 -12.24 -3.49
C GLU A 55 -4.81 -10.75 -3.89
N LEU A 56 -3.62 -10.18 -4.06
CA LEU A 56 -3.43 -8.81 -4.55
C LEU A 56 -4.04 -8.61 -5.93
N GLU A 57 -3.81 -9.53 -6.87
CA GLU A 57 -4.43 -9.47 -8.19
C GLU A 57 -5.95 -9.51 -8.13
N GLN A 58 -6.53 -10.37 -7.28
CA GLN A 58 -7.98 -10.42 -7.11
C GLN A 58 -8.52 -9.12 -6.48
N ALA A 59 -7.87 -8.59 -5.46
CA ALA A 59 -8.22 -7.32 -4.87
C ALA A 59 -8.14 -6.17 -5.88
N ALA A 60 -7.09 -6.13 -6.69
CA ALA A 60 -6.90 -5.14 -7.74
C ALA A 60 -8.01 -5.19 -8.80
N LYS A 61 -8.44 -6.40 -9.21
CA LYS A 61 -9.59 -6.59 -10.13
C LYS A 61 -10.89 -6.04 -9.54
N VAL A 62 -11.15 -6.28 -8.26
CA VAL A 62 -12.34 -5.76 -7.57
C VAL A 62 -12.34 -4.22 -7.52
N ILE A 63 -11.17 -3.61 -7.33
CA ILE A 63 -10.99 -2.15 -7.34
C ILE A 63 -10.98 -1.58 -8.76
N SER A 64 -10.90 -2.44 -9.78
CA SER A 64 -10.78 -2.06 -11.20
C SER A 64 -9.45 -1.38 -11.54
N PHE A 65 -8.34 -1.82 -10.94
CA PHE A 65 -7.03 -1.49 -11.45
C PHE A 65 -6.82 -2.16 -12.82
N HIS A 66 -6.26 -1.41 -13.76
CA HIS A 66 -5.94 -1.93 -15.10
C HIS A 66 -4.69 -2.79 -15.09
N HIS A 67 -3.76 -2.50 -14.18
CA HIS A 67 -2.52 -3.22 -14.06
C HIS A 67 -1.97 -3.16 -12.63
N VAL A 68 -1.25 -4.21 -12.25
CA VAL A 68 -0.49 -4.30 -11.00
C VAL A 68 0.99 -4.49 -11.35
N GLU A 69 1.83 -3.62 -10.85
CA GLU A 69 3.29 -3.69 -10.95
C GLU A 69 3.89 -4.05 -9.60
N MET A 70 4.77 -5.03 -9.59
CA MET A 70 5.55 -5.38 -8.41
C MET A 70 6.97 -4.85 -8.56
N LEU A 71 7.48 -4.10 -7.58
CA LEU A 71 8.90 -3.71 -7.57
C LEU A 71 9.81 -4.89 -7.22
N GLY A 72 9.28 -5.93 -6.56
CA GLY A 72 9.95 -7.19 -6.34
C GLY A 72 10.92 -7.21 -5.16
N TYR A 73 10.74 -6.33 -4.19
CA TYR A 73 11.48 -6.38 -2.93
C TYR A 73 10.80 -7.30 -1.91
N ARG A 74 11.61 -7.81 -0.97
CA ARG A 74 11.11 -8.49 0.21
C ARG A 74 10.45 -7.49 1.16
N ASP A 75 9.37 -7.91 1.82
CA ASP A 75 8.72 -7.16 2.90
C ASP A 75 9.72 -6.96 4.07
N SER A 76 9.75 -5.74 4.60
CA SER A 76 10.65 -5.39 5.71
C SER A 76 10.07 -5.73 7.08
N GLY A 77 8.79 -6.08 7.15
CA GLY A 77 8.07 -6.26 8.41
C GLY A 77 7.84 -4.95 9.16
N MET A 78 7.24 -5.05 10.33
CA MET A 78 7.00 -3.89 11.21
C MET A 78 8.30 -3.32 11.76
N LEU A 79 8.25 -2.07 12.22
CA LEU A 79 9.39 -1.40 12.86
C LEU A 79 9.97 -2.30 13.97
N ASP A 80 11.30 -2.35 14.05
CA ASP A 80 12.07 -3.19 14.98
C ASP A 80 11.95 -4.71 14.77
N SER A 81 11.33 -5.13 13.66
CA SER A 81 11.35 -6.54 13.25
C SER A 81 12.75 -6.98 12.82
N PRO A 82 13.17 -8.23 13.10
CA PRO A 82 14.40 -8.80 12.54
C PRO A 82 14.46 -8.73 11.01
N ALA A 83 13.32 -8.75 10.34
CA ALA A 83 13.22 -8.64 8.88
C ALA A 83 13.73 -7.29 8.34
N ASN A 84 13.77 -6.23 9.17
CA ASN A 84 14.30 -4.93 8.75
C ASN A 84 15.79 -4.97 8.39
N SER A 85 16.53 -5.98 8.86
CA SER A 85 17.96 -6.16 8.55
C SER A 85 18.22 -7.17 7.44
N HIS A 86 17.18 -7.74 6.82
CA HIS A 86 17.36 -8.67 5.70
C HIS A 86 17.91 -7.91 4.47
N PRO A 87 18.97 -8.40 3.81
CA PRO A 87 19.63 -7.67 2.74
C PRO A 87 18.70 -7.36 1.54
N ASP A 88 17.72 -8.22 1.29
CA ASP A 88 16.78 -8.07 0.16
C ASP A 88 15.50 -7.32 0.54
N CYS A 89 15.34 -6.88 1.81
CA CYS A 89 14.14 -6.18 2.22
C CYS A 89 14.11 -4.75 1.65
N PHE A 90 12.91 -4.24 1.43
CA PHE A 90 12.71 -2.95 0.81
C PHE A 90 13.33 -1.79 1.61
N HIS A 91 13.28 -1.87 2.93
CA HIS A 91 13.91 -0.89 3.81
C HIS A 91 15.42 -0.72 3.54
N MET A 92 16.12 -1.85 3.32
CA MET A 92 17.57 -1.88 3.06
C MET A 92 17.93 -1.60 1.60
N ALA A 93 16.96 -1.61 0.68
CA ALA A 93 17.22 -1.37 -0.73
C ALA A 93 17.92 -0.03 -0.97
N ASP A 94 18.88 0.01 -1.88
CA ASP A 94 19.49 1.25 -2.33
C ASP A 94 18.41 2.22 -2.85
N LEU A 95 18.46 3.47 -2.41
CA LEU A 95 17.44 4.45 -2.76
C LEU A 95 17.42 4.73 -4.26
N ASP A 96 18.60 4.89 -4.86
CA ASP A 96 18.71 5.27 -6.27
C ASP A 96 18.24 4.12 -7.18
N GLU A 97 18.57 2.89 -6.82
CA GLU A 97 18.09 1.68 -7.52
C GLU A 97 16.55 1.56 -7.44
N ALA A 98 15.97 1.76 -6.26
CA ALA A 98 14.52 1.70 -6.07
C ALA A 98 13.78 2.84 -6.80
N VAL A 99 14.35 4.04 -6.80
CA VAL A 99 13.86 5.18 -7.60
C VAL A 99 13.91 4.83 -9.10
N GLY A 100 14.99 4.24 -9.59
CA GLY A 100 15.14 3.85 -11.00
C GLY A 100 14.06 2.84 -11.43
N ARG A 101 13.71 1.86 -10.59
CA ARG A 101 12.58 0.95 -10.86
C ARG A 101 11.26 1.71 -11.00
N LEU A 102 11.00 2.66 -10.11
CA LEU A 102 9.76 3.44 -10.14
C LEU A 102 9.73 4.42 -11.32
N VAL A 103 10.84 5.06 -11.66
CA VAL A 103 10.98 5.94 -12.84
C VAL A 103 10.66 5.18 -14.12
N ARG A 104 11.17 3.95 -14.27
CA ARG A 104 10.86 3.11 -15.44
C ARG A 104 9.36 2.86 -15.60
N ILE A 105 8.66 2.62 -14.48
CA ILE A 105 7.20 2.45 -14.47
C ILE A 105 6.50 3.76 -14.83
N ILE A 106 6.91 4.89 -14.22
CA ILE A 106 6.33 6.21 -14.50
C ILE A 106 6.47 6.56 -15.99
N ARG A 107 7.66 6.38 -16.57
CA ARG A 107 7.90 6.68 -18.00
C ARG A 107 7.11 5.78 -18.93
N ARG A 108 6.97 4.50 -18.59
CA ARG A 108 6.18 3.54 -19.38
C ARG A 108 4.69 3.83 -19.30
N GLU A 109 4.16 4.04 -18.11
CA GLU A 109 2.72 4.21 -17.87
C GLU A 109 2.22 5.64 -18.10
N ARG A 110 3.12 6.62 -18.08
CA ARG A 110 2.88 8.05 -18.32
C ARG A 110 1.71 8.61 -17.51
N PRO A 111 1.66 8.41 -16.19
CA PRO A 111 0.55 8.84 -15.35
C PRO A 111 0.49 10.36 -15.26
N HIS A 112 -0.73 10.92 -15.27
CA HIS A 112 -0.93 12.34 -14.98
C HIS A 112 -0.88 12.62 -13.48
N VAL A 113 -1.25 11.64 -12.65
CA VAL A 113 -1.36 11.78 -11.20
C VAL A 113 -0.70 10.61 -10.52
N LEU A 114 0.16 10.88 -9.55
CA LEU A 114 0.67 9.90 -8.59
C LEU A 114 -0.07 10.04 -7.25
N VAL A 115 -0.36 8.92 -6.61
CA VAL A 115 -0.88 8.88 -5.24
C VAL A 115 0.04 7.99 -4.42
N THR A 116 0.60 8.53 -3.34
CA THR A 116 1.56 7.82 -2.50
C THR A 116 1.28 8.05 -1.02
N TYR A 117 2.12 7.48 -0.14
CA TYR A 117 2.08 7.78 1.29
C TYR A 117 2.55 9.21 1.57
N ASN A 118 2.06 9.78 2.67
CA ASN A 118 2.47 11.12 3.09
C ASN A 118 3.86 11.11 3.76
N ASP A 119 4.38 12.31 3.98
CA ASP A 119 5.66 12.58 4.64
C ASP A 119 5.62 12.36 6.17
N ASP A 120 4.45 12.31 6.77
CA ASP A 120 4.28 12.12 8.21
C ASP A 120 3.75 10.71 8.53
N GLN A 121 4.67 9.77 8.69
CA GLN A 121 4.37 8.38 9.01
C GLN A 121 4.40 8.07 10.52
N ARG A 122 4.52 9.07 11.39
CA ARG A 122 4.60 8.87 12.86
C ARG A 122 3.40 8.11 13.44
N GLY A 123 2.24 8.21 12.81
CA GLY A 123 1.05 7.46 13.23
C GLY A 123 1.07 5.96 12.90
N TYR A 124 1.88 5.55 11.93
CA TYR A 124 2.11 4.15 11.54
C TYR A 124 3.47 4.05 10.84
N PRO A 125 4.57 4.03 11.61
CA PRO A 125 5.93 4.13 11.07
C PRO A 125 6.43 2.80 10.49
N HIS A 126 5.69 2.24 9.52
CA HIS A 126 6.16 1.04 8.82
C HIS A 126 7.34 1.41 7.91
N PRO A 127 8.48 0.68 7.99
CA PRO A 127 9.67 1.01 7.20
C PRO A 127 9.39 1.12 5.71
N ASP A 128 8.58 0.22 5.15
CA ASP A 128 8.23 0.23 3.73
C ASP A 128 7.37 1.42 3.35
N HIS A 129 6.46 1.89 4.22
CA HIS A 129 5.65 3.09 3.93
C HIS A 129 6.51 4.35 3.86
N VAL A 130 7.50 4.46 4.75
CA VAL A 130 8.49 5.55 4.72
C VAL A 130 9.27 5.49 3.41
N LYS A 131 9.81 4.32 3.07
CA LYS A 131 10.58 4.11 1.84
C LYS A 131 9.76 4.39 0.57
N VAL A 132 8.47 4.01 0.55
CA VAL A 132 7.56 4.34 -0.59
C VAL A 132 7.44 5.84 -0.76
N HIS A 133 7.28 6.60 0.33
CA HIS A 133 7.26 8.06 0.27
C HIS A 133 8.56 8.58 -0.35
N ASP A 134 9.71 8.18 0.19
CA ASP A 134 11.03 8.65 -0.22
C ASP A 134 11.29 8.41 -1.70
N ILE A 135 11.07 7.19 -2.19
CA ILE A 135 11.28 6.88 -3.62
C ILE A 135 10.27 7.61 -4.51
N SER A 136 9.03 7.84 -4.04
CA SER A 136 8.00 8.50 -4.84
C SER A 136 8.31 9.96 -5.11
N ILE A 137 8.82 10.69 -4.11
CA ILE A 137 9.21 12.10 -4.25
C ILE A 137 10.31 12.23 -5.30
N VAL A 138 11.38 11.44 -5.14
CA VAL A 138 12.54 11.50 -6.03
C VAL A 138 12.17 11.04 -7.45
N ALA A 139 11.38 9.98 -7.57
CA ALA A 139 10.96 9.47 -8.87
C ALA A 139 10.02 10.43 -9.61
N PHE A 140 9.19 11.19 -8.90
CA PHE A 140 8.31 12.21 -9.50
C PHE A 140 9.11 13.29 -10.24
N ASP A 141 10.20 13.75 -9.64
CA ASP A 141 11.06 14.78 -10.23
C ASP A 141 11.96 14.17 -11.32
N ARG A 142 12.64 13.06 -11.03
CA ARG A 142 13.62 12.45 -11.96
C ARG A 142 13.00 11.78 -13.18
N ALA A 143 11.71 11.42 -13.13
CA ALA A 143 11.04 10.85 -14.30
C ALA A 143 10.94 11.83 -15.49
N ALA A 144 10.97 13.14 -15.21
CA ALA A 144 10.92 14.18 -16.23
C ALA A 144 12.29 14.51 -16.87
N ASP A 145 13.37 14.14 -16.23
CA ASP A 145 14.73 14.53 -16.58
C ASP A 145 15.46 13.39 -17.31
N ASP A 146 15.91 13.59 -18.52
CA ASP A 146 16.58 12.61 -19.37
C ASP A 146 18.00 12.28 -18.93
N GLU A 147 18.62 13.12 -18.08
CA GLU A 147 19.92 12.83 -17.48
C GLU A 147 19.84 11.69 -16.44
N TRP A 148 18.64 11.49 -15.82
CA TRP A 148 18.42 10.42 -14.86
C TRP A 148 17.83 9.16 -15.52
N TYR A 149 18.46 8.01 -15.28
CA TYR A 149 18.01 6.69 -15.76
C TYR A 149 17.69 6.68 -17.26
N PRO A 150 18.66 7.00 -18.14
CA PRO A 150 18.43 7.08 -19.59
C PRO A 150 17.89 5.78 -20.19
N GLU A 151 18.20 4.64 -19.55
CA GLU A 151 17.70 3.32 -19.95
C GLU A 151 16.24 3.07 -19.54
N ALA A 152 15.63 3.96 -18.74
CA ALA A 152 14.26 3.79 -18.24
C ALA A 152 13.18 4.24 -19.25
N GLY A 153 13.56 4.67 -20.45
CA GLY A 153 12.67 5.14 -21.51
C GLY A 153 12.52 6.65 -21.54
N GLU A 154 11.67 7.14 -22.46
CA GLU A 154 11.44 8.57 -22.69
C GLU A 154 10.92 9.31 -21.44
N PRO A 155 11.47 10.49 -21.13
CA PRO A 155 11.05 11.29 -19.99
C PRO A 155 9.55 11.57 -19.94
N TRP A 156 9.02 11.58 -18.75
CA TRP A 156 7.62 11.91 -18.50
C TRP A 156 7.44 12.66 -17.21
N GLN A 157 6.81 13.85 -17.25
CA GLN A 157 6.47 14.63 -16.07
C GLN A 157 5.02 14.34 -15.65
N PRO A 158 4.79 13.64 -14.52
CA PRO A 158 3.47 13.61 -13.92
C PRO A 158 3.02 15.02 -13.49
N LEU A 159 1.74 15.35 -13.64
CA LEU A 159 1.25 16.70 -13.41
C LEU A 159 1.02 17.01 -11.92
N LYS A 160 0.68 15.97 -11.12
CA LYS A 160 0.35 16.12 -9.71
C LYS A 160 0.77 14.91 -8.90
N MET A 161 1.17 15.16 -7.66
CA MET A 161 1.33 14.15 -6.64
C MET A 161 0.35 14.43 -5.49
N TYR A 162 -0.34 13.39 -5.05
CA TYR A 162 -1.19 13.42 -3.87
C TYR A 162 -0.69 12.46 -2.81
N TYR A 163 -0.78 12.87 -1.57
CA TYR A 163 -0.56 12.01 -0.41
C TYR A 163 -1.88 11.45 0.09
N SER A 164 -1.89 10.17 0.45
CA SER A 164 -2.99 9.60 1.20
C SER A 164 -2.95 10.13 2.64
N ALA A 165 -4.10 10.51 3.19
CA ALA A 165 -4.18 10.99 4.56
C ALA A 165 -5.28 10.26 5.34
N TRP A 166 -4.97 9.96 6.61
CA TRP A 166 -5.96 9.53 7.59
C TRP A 166 -6.50 10.77 8.31
N SER A 167 -7.73 11.11 7.99
CA SER A 167 -8.42 12.24 8.61
C SER A 167 -8.81 11.92 10.06
N ARG A 168 -8.49 12.79 11.00
CA ARG A 168 -8.92 12.73 12.39
C ARG A 168 -10.46 12.70 12.47
N MET A 169 -11.10 13.58 11.73
CA MET A 169 -12.58 13.63 11.67
C MET A 169 -13.17 12.29 11.22
N ARG A 170 -12.56 11.63 10.22
CA ARG A 170 -13.02 10.30 9.76
C ARG A 170 -12.80 9.23 10.82
N LEU A 171 -11.66 9.23 11.49
CA LEU A 171 -11.35 8.27 12.56
C LEU A 171 -12.37 8.41 13.70
N THR A 172 -12.63 9.62 14.15
CA THR A 172 -13.62 9.92 15.19
C THR A 172 -15.02 9.42 14.80
N ALA A 173 -15.46 9.73 13.58
CA ALA A 173 -16.78 9.29 13.10
C ALA A 173 -16.91 7.76 13.04
N ILE A 174 -15.86 7.04 12.64
CA ILE A 174 -15.86 5.57 12.63
C ILE A 174 -15.88 5.03 14.07
N HIS A 175 -15.06 5.57 14.96
CA HIS A 175 -15.00 5.19 16.36
C HIS A 175 -16.37 5.33 17.05
N GLU A 176 -17.00 6.49 16.94
CA GLU A 176 -18.33 6.78 17.50
C GLU A 176 -19.40 5.85 16.91
N ALA A 177 -19.35 5.60 15.59
CA ALA A 177 -20.27 4.68 14.96
C ALA A 177 -20.12 3.25 15.49
N LEU A 178 -18.89 2.77 15.69
CA LEU A 178 -18.62 1.44 16.24
C LEU A 178 -19.09 1.33 17.69
N LEU A 179 -18.82 2.33 18.52
CA LEU A 179 -19.33 2.37 19.91
C LEU A 179 -20.85 2.30 19.94
N ARG A 180 -21.53 3.06 19.09
CA ARG A 180 -23.01 3.05 19.03
C ARG A 180 -23.58 1.73 18.54
N LEU A 181 -22.94 1.08 17.54
CA LEU A 181 -23.47 -0.11 16.88
C LEU A 181 -23.05 -1.43 17.55
N ARG A 182 -21.87 -1.47 18.18
CA ARG A 182 -21.26 -2.68 18.72
C ARG A 182 -20.94 -2.60 20.22
N GLY A 183 -21.06 -1.42 20.82
CA GLY A 183 -20.66 -1.16 22.20
C GLY A 183 -19.13 -1.13 22.43
N SER A 184 -18.33 -1.33 21.39
CA SER A 184 -16.88 -1.32 21.46
C SER A 184 -16.27 -0.81 20.17
N SER A 185 -15.01 -0.33 20.25
CA SER A 185 -14.22 0.14 19.12
C SER A 185 -12.80 -0.41 19.25
N PRO A 186 -12.13 -0.76 18.15
CA PRO A 186 -10.71 -1.14 18.15
C PRO A 186 -9.77 0.06 18.29
N PHE A 187 -10.30 1.28 18.25
CA PHE A 187 -9.51 2.50 18.35
C PHE A 187 -9.49 2.95 19.82
N ASP A 188 -8.34 2.81 20.45
CA ASP A 188 -8.04 3.35 21.78
C ASP A 188 -7.47 4.78 21.70
N ASP A 189 -7.12 5.34 22.84
CA ASP A 189 -6.60 6.72 22.93
C ASP A 189 -5.35 6.94 22.09
N SER A 190 -4.50 5.94 21.92
CA SER A 190 -3.27 6.04 21.13
C SER A 190 -3.53 6.40 19.65
N TRP A 191 -4.67 6.00 19.11
CA TRP A 191 -5.08 6.39 17.77
C TRP A 191 -5.37 7.88 17.65
N PHE A 192 -5.84 8.50 18.74
CA PHE A 192 -6.17 9.91 18.78
C PHE A 192 -4.99 10.81 19.19
N GLU A 193 -3.90 10.22 19.67
CA GLU A 193 -2.63 10.91 19.89
C GLU A 193 -1.79 11.07 18.62
N ARG A 194 -2.12 10.33 17.56
CA ARG A 194 -1.44 10.43 16.25
C ARG A 194 -1.57 11.84 15.68
N PRO A 195 -0.65 12.27 14.78
CA PRO A 195 -0.71 13.59 14.17
C PRO A 195 -2.06 13.87 13.50
N ASP A 196 -2.60 15.07 13.72
CA ASP A 196 -3.80 15.54 13.03
C ASP A 196 -3.41 16.16 11.69
N LEU A 197 -3.80 15.49 10.61
CA LEU A 197 -3.52 15.91 9.24
C LEU A 197 -4.71 16.61 8.56
N ASP A 198 -5.80 16.86 9.28
CA ASP A 198 -7.04 17.37 8.67
C ASP A 198 -6.86 18.74 8.01
N SER A 199 -6.00 19.61 8.60
CA SER A 199 -5.64 20.91 8.02
C SER A 199 -4.83 20.82 6.72
N ARG A 200 -4.19 19.68 6.45
CA ARG A 200 -3.40 19.43 5.23
C ARG A 200 -4.21 18.82 4.10
N ILE A 201 -5.46 18.44 4.35
CA ILE A 201 -6.31 17.80 3.34
C ILE A 201 -6.80 18.83 2.32
N THR A 202 -6.25 18.78 1.13
CA THR A 202 -6.60 19.66 0.00
C THR A 202 -7.68 19.09 -0.89
N THR A 203 -7.91 17.77 -0.85
CA THR A 203 -8.83 17.09 -1.78
C THR A 203 -9.68 16.07 -1.05
N ARG A 204 -10.99 16.14 -1.22
CA ARG A 204 -11.96 15.16 -0.71
C ARG A 204 -12.80 14.62 -1.85
N LEU A 205 -12.87 13.29 -1.94
CA LEU A 205 -13.63 12.60 -2.98
C LEU A 205 -14.83 11.88 -2.36
N GLN A 206 -15.99 12.06 -2.96
CA GLN A 206 -17.19 11.30 -2.59
C GLN A 206 -17.14 9.92 -3.27
N ILE A 207 -16.98 8.88 -2.46
CA ILE A 207 -16.83 7.50 -2.93
C ILE A 207 -17.92 6.56 -2.42
N GLY A 208 -19.02 7.09 -1.90
CA GLY A 208 -20.11 6.32 -1.29
C GLY A 208 -20.58 5.16 -2.18
N ASP A 209 -20.80 5.43 -3.46
CA ASP A 209 -21.28 4.46 -4.45
C ASP A 209 -20.26 3.34 -4.76
N TYR A 210 -19.02 3.50 -4.31
CA TYR A 210 -17.91 2.55 -4.58
C TYR A 210 -17.40 1.84 -3.31
N LEU A 211 -18.09 1.98 -2.18
CA LEU A 211 -17.68 1.31 -0.92
C LEU A 211 -17.68 -0.22 -1.01
N TYR A 212 -18.52 -0.78 -1.88
CA TYR A 212 -18.53 -2.21 -2.17
C TYR A 212 -17.17 -2.73 -2.66
N ALA A 213 -16.45 -1.93 -3.43
CA ALA A 213 -15.12 -2.30 -3.95
C ALA A 213 -14.11 -2.48 -2.81
N ARG A 214 -14.17 -1.61 -1.77
CA ARG A 214 -13.32 -1.76 -0.59
C ARG A 214 -13.59 -3.07 0.14
N SER A 215 -14.86 -3.36 0.42
CA SER A 215 -15.24 -4.61 1.11
C SER A 215 -14.90 -5.84 0.29
N GLY A 216 -15.08 -5.79 -1.02
CA GLY A 216 -14.72 -6.88 -1.94
C GLY A 216 -13.22 -7.11 -2.01
N ALA A 217 -12.41 -6.04 -2.08
CA ALA A 217 -10.96 -6.15 -2.09
C ALA A 217 -10.41 -6.72 -0.77
N LEU A 218 -10.94 -6.28 0.37
CA LEU A 218 -10.55 -6.86 1.67
C LEU A 218 -10.86 -8.36 1.76
N ARG A 219 -11.99 -8.81 1.20
CA ARG A 219 -12.31 -10.26 1.18
C ARG A 219 -11.44 -11.06 0.20
N ALA A 220 -10.85 -10.42 -0.79
CA ALA A 220 -9.91 -11.07 -1.70
C ALA A 220 -8.59 -11.41 -1.01
N HIS A 221 -8.20 -10.65 0.02
CA HIS A 221 -7.07 -10.96 0.89
C HIS A 221 -7.48 -11.97 1.95
N ARG A 222 -7.57 -13.23 1.57
CA ARG A 222 -8.07 -14.32 2.43
C ARG A 222 -7.17 -14.63 3.62
N THR A 223 -5.88 -14.33 3.48
CA THR A 223 -4.87 -14.52 4.54
C THR A 223 -4.90 -13.42 5.60
N GLN A 224 -5.62 -12.30 5.35
CA GLN A 224 -5.71 -11.13 6.23
C GLN A 224 -7.05 -10.99 6.94
#